data_830c44374deb3a57b15aad22ed862333
#
_entry.id   830c44374deb3a57b15aad22ed862333
#
_cell.length_a   1.000
_cell.length_b   1.000
_cell.length_c   1.000
_cell.angle_alpha   90.00
_cell.angle_beta   90.00
_cell.angle_gamma   90.00
#
_symmetry.space_group_name_H-M   'P 1'
#
loop_
_entity.id
_entity.type
_entity.pdbx_description
1 polymer ?
#
loop_
_entity_poly.entity_id
_entity_poly.type
_entity_poly.pdbx_seq_one_letter_code
_entity_poly.pdbx_strand_id
1 'polypeptide(L)'
;MFRNMVDVFNYSSKNKELLTQDNNKKIMYFYKILDKISEILNENNIPFYIDCGTLLGCIREGKILSHDSDVDITIHLSLWKQFMAIDLSKYDLEVKRVLEGFPNHDYGNMISIKMKNISDDYYCDIYANPAFPILEKAKMNNKEYPVPKNPGLYLTQLYGNWRIPSDRHASTNFHRNNGLILSNYKKNWDLNYNIYRCFF
;
A
#
# COMPACT_ATOMS: atom_id res chain seq x y z
N MET A 1 12.86 -18.81 46.82
CA MET A 1 13.54 -18.25 45.66
C MET A 1 13.03 -18.80 44.31
N PHE A 2 11.99 -19.62 44.26
CA PHE A 2 11.46 -20.24 43.03
C PHE A 2 10.08 -19.70 42.56
N ARG A 3 9.43 -18.80 43.31
CA ARG A 3 8.13 -18.21 42.91
C ARG A 3 8.24 -17.17 41.79
N ASN A 4 9.38 -16.52 41.64
CA ASN A 4 9.54 -15.41 40.69
C ASN A 4 9.78 -15.83 39.23
N MET A 5 10.24 -17.05 38.95
CA MET A 5 10.46 -17.49 37.56
C MET A 5 9.17 -17.89 36.83
N VAL A 6 8.24 -18.53 37.52
CA VAL A 6 6.96 -18.94 36.92
C VAL A 6 6.10 -17.72 36.56
N ASP A 7 6.14 -16.69 37.40
CA ASP A 7 5.40 -15.44 37.15
C ASP A 7 5.97 -14.64 35.96
N VAL A 8 7.28 -14.64 35.78
CA VAL A 8 7.94 -14.00 34.62
C VAL A 8 7.64 -14.73 33.32
N PHE A 9 7.62 -16.07 33.35
CA PHE A 9 7.27 -16.88 32.17
C PHE A 9 5.79 -16.71 31.79
N ASN A 10 4.88 -16.71 32.76
CA ASN A 10 3.44 -16.50 32.52
C ASN A 10 3.15 -15.08 32.03
N TYR A 11 3.83 -14.05 32.53
CA TYR A 11 3.72 -12.67 32.06
C TYR A 11 4.23 -12.52 30.63
N SER A 12 5.36 -13.14 30.32
CA SER A 12 5.95 -13.13 28.96
C SER A 12 5.06 -13.85 27.93
N SER A 13 4.50 -15.03 28.29
CA SER A 13 3.63 -15.79 27.41
C SER A 13 2.29 -15.06 27.15
N LYS A 14 1.69 -14.48 28.19
CA LYS A 14 0.45 -13.71 28.08
C LYS A 14 0.62 -12.43 27.25
N ASN A 15 1.74 -11.72 27.40
CA ASN A 15 2.05 -10.55 26.57
C ASN A 15 2.28 -10.94 25.10
N LYS A 16 2.94 -12.07 24.85
CA LYS A 16 3.15 -12.58 23.50
C LYS A 16 1.82 -12.97 22.84
N GLU A 17 0.90 -13.54 23.59
CA GLU A 17 -0.43 -13.93 23.12
C GLU A 17 -1.31 -12.69 22.82
N LEU A 18 -1.28 -11.66 23.67
CA LEU A 18 -1.95 -10.38 23.45
C LEU A 18 -1.40 -9.64 22.21
N LEU A 19 -0.09 -9.55 22.05
CA LEU A 19 0.55 -8.96 20.88
C LEU A 19 0.20 -9.70 19.59
N THR A 20 0.07 -11.04 19.66
CA THR A 20 -0.35 -11.84 18.50
C THR A 20 -1.81 -11.59 18.14
N GLN A 21 -2.70 -11.45 19.13
CA GLN A 21 -4.12 -11.13 18.91
C GLN A 21 -4.30 -9.74 18.30
N ASP A 22 -3.56 -8.73 18.77
CA ASP A 22 -3.62 -7.37 18.23
C ASP A 22 -3.09 -7.30 16.80
N ASN A 23 -2.00 -8.01 16.49
CA ASN A 23 -1.50 -8.13 15.12
C ASN A 23 -2.50 -8.80 14.19
N ASN A 24 -3.18 -9.85 14.64
CA ASN A 24 -4.19 -10.52 13.82
C ASN A 24 -5.40 -9.62 13.54
N LYS A 25 -5.85 -8.84 14.53
CA LYS A 25 -6.91 -7.82 14.33
C LYS A 25 -6.47 -6.75 13.33
N LYS A 26 -5.26 -6.22 13.48
CA LYS A 26 -4.67 -5.24 12.56
C LYS A 26 -4.68 -5.74 11.11
N ILE A 27 -4.14 -6.93 10.88
CA ILE A 27 -4.08 -7.54 9.54
C ILE A 27 -5.48 -7.76 8.96
N MET A 28 -6.44 -8.19 9.79
CA MET A 28 -7.83 -8.33 9.37
C MET A 28 -8.44 -6.98 8.92
N TYR A 29 -8.14 -5.88 9.63
CA TYR A 29 -8.59 -4.54 9.24
C TYR A 29 -7.94 -4.09 7.94
N PHE A 30 -6.66 -4.37 7.73
CA PHE A 30 -5.96 -4.03 6.50
C PHE A 30 -6.55 -4.74 5.28
N TYR A 31 -6.88 -6.02 5.38
CA TYR A 31 -7.61 -6.69 4.31
C TYR A 31 -9.00 -6.09 4.08
N LYS A 32 -9.74 -5.80 5.12
CA LYS A 32 -11.08 -5.20 4.99
C LYS A 32 -11.06 -3.84 4.31
N ILE A 33 -10.14 -2.95 4.70
CA ILE A 33 -10.06 -1.62 4.09
C ILE A 33 -9.54 -1.70 2.65
N LEU A 34 -8.54 -2.55 2.39
CA LEU A 34 -8.00 -2.78 1.05
C LEU A 34 -9.09 -3.31 0.11
N ASP A 35 -9.87 -4.29 0.55
CA ASP A 35 -10.98 -4.85 -0.23
C ASP A 35 -12.05 -3.80 -0.51
N LYS A 36 -12.47 -3.08 0.52
CA LYS A 36 -13.50 -2.03 0.39
C LYS A 36 -13.09 -0.91 -0.56
N ILE A 37 -11.86 -0.41 -0.43
CA ILE A 37 -11.34 0.61 -1.37
C ILE A 37 -11.23 0.04 -2.79
N SER A 38 -10.74 -1.20 -2.94
CA SER A 38 -10.66 -1.85 -4.25
C SER A 38 -12.03 -1.96 -4.93
N GLU A 39 -13.07 -2.32 -4.18
CA GLU A 39 -14.46 -2.38 -4.67
C GLU A 39 -14.94 -0.99 -5.11
N ILE A 40 -14.77 0.05 -4.28
CA ILE A 40 -15.14 1.43 -4.60
C ILE A 40 -14.43 1.92 -5.88
N LEU A 41 -13.14 1.65 -6.02
CA LEU A 41 -12.37 2.06 -7.20
C LEU A 41 -12.88 1.36 -8.47
N ASN A 42 -13.18 0.05 -8.38
CA ASN A 42 -13.75 -0.72 -9.49
C ASN A 42 -15.16 -0.22 -9.87
N GLU A 43 -16.05 0.02 -8.90
CA GLU A 43 -17.41 0.55 -9.13
C GLU A 43 -17.39 1.90 -9.84
N ASN A 44 -16.35 2.71 -9.57
CA ASN A 44 -16.19 4.03 -10.17
C ASN A 44 -15.28 4.04 -11.42
N ASN A 45 -14.91 2.87 -11.96
CA ASN A 45 -14.03 2.74 -13.12
C ASN A 45 -12.69 3.47 -12.95
N ILE A 46 -12.10 3.42 -11.75
CA ILE A 46 -10.80 3.99 -11.43
C ILE A 46 -9.76 2.86 -11.39
N PRO A 47 -8.93 2.69 -12.43
CA PRO A 47 -7.81 1.75 -12.39
C PRO A 47 -6.85 2.07 -11.25
N PHE A 48 -6.39 1.01 -10.57
CA PHE A 48 -5.47 1.12 -9.45
C PHE A 48 -4.54 -0.08 -9.39
N TYR A 49 -3.51 0.00 -8.57
CA TYR A 49 -2.70 -1.15 -8.18
C TYR A 49 -2.29 -1.04 -6.71
N ILE A 50 -2.06 -2.19 -6.06
CA ILE A 50 -1.45 -2.22 -4.74
C ILE A 50 0.03 -1.89 -4.86
N ASP A 51 0.56 -1.08 -3.94
CA ASP A 51 1.89 -0.51 -4.05
C ASP A 51 2.71 -0.70 -2.77
N CYS A 52 3.91 -0.22 -2.74
CA CYS A 52 4.77 -0.09 -1.56
C CYS A 52 4.89 -1.38 -0.73
N GLY A 53 4.66 -1.29 0.57
CA GLY A 53 4.70 -2.40 1.53
C GLY A 53 3.65 -3.46 1.22
N THR A 54 2.46 -3.05 0.80
CA THR A 54 1.37 -3.94 0.41
C THR A 54 1.74 -4.80 -0.79
N LEU A 55 2.35 -4.21 -1.82
CA LEU A 55 2.87 -4.95 -2.97
C LEU A 55 4.01 -5.89 -2.57
N LEU A 56 4.95 -5.42 -1.74
CA LEU A 56 6.06 -6.23 -1.24
C LEU A 56 5.54 -7.47 -0.50
N GLY A 57 4.58 -7.30 0.39
CA GLY A 57 3.93 -8.41 1.10
C GLY A 57 3.22 -9.37 0.17
N CYS A 58 2.48 -8.86 -0.82
CA CYS A 58 1.80 -9.65 -1.83
C CYS A 58 2.78 -10.56 -2.61
N ILE A 59 3.86 -10.00 -3.14
CA ILE A 59 4.78 -10.73 -4.03
C ILE A 59 5.75 -11.62 -3.25
N ARG A 60 6.21 -11.18 -2.06
CA ARG A 60 7.20 -11.92 -1.29
C ARG A 60 6.59 -13.00 -0.40
N GLU A 61 5.43 -12.71 0.23
CA GLU A 61 4.85 -13.55 1.26
C GLU A 61 3.44 -14.04 0.95
N GLY A 62 2.80 -13.53 -0.11
CA GLY A 62 1.41 -13.84 -0.45
C GLY A 62 0.39 -13.30 0.57
N LYS A 63 0.81 -12.36 1.42
CA LYS A 63 0.01 -11.75 2.50
C LYS A 63 0.51 -10.36 2.85
N ILE A 64 -0.32 -9.57 3.57
CA ILE A 64 0.10 -8.31 4.17
C ILE A 64 1.20 -8.57 5.21
N LEU A 65 2.24 -7.75 5.23
CA LEU A 65 3.35 -7.87 6.17
C LEU A 65 2.88 -7.57 7.60
N SER A 66 3.26 -8.41 8.55
CA SER A 66 2.80 -8.28 9.95
C SER A 66 3.28 -7.01 10.65
N HIS A 67 4.39 -6.43 10.18
CA HIS A 67 4.99 -5.21 10.72
C HIS A 67 4.57 -3.94 9.97
N ASP A 68 3.81 -4.05 8.88
CA ASP A 68 3.29 -2.89 8.16
C ASP A 68 2.36 -2.06 9.05
N SER A 69 2.34 -0.75 8.82
CA SER A 69 1.51 0.21 9.56
C SER A 69 0.26 0.63 8.82
N ASP A 70 0.18 0.33 7.52
CA ASP A 70 -0.87 0.76 6.59
C ASP A 70 -0.99 -0.22 5.42
N VAL A 71 -1.88 0.09 4.49
CA VAL A 71 -1.93 -0.51 3.16
C VAL A 71 -1.88 0.59 2.11
N ASP A 72 -1.23 0.30 0.99
CA ASP A 72 -0.90 1.27 -0.05
C ASP A 72 -1.58 0.90 -1.36
N ILE A 73 -2.21 1.90 -2.00
CA ILE A 73 -2.81 1.82 -3.32
C ILE A 73 -2.34 3.02 -4.14
N THR A 74 -2.12 2.82 -5.44
CA THR A 74 -1.82 3.92 -6.37
C THR A 74 -2.86 3.97 -7.49
N ILE A 75 -3.35 5.18 -7.78
CA ILE A 75 -4.21 5.52 -8.93
C ILE A 75 -3.46 6.46 -9.87
N HIS A 76 -3.94 6.61 -11.12
CA HIS A 76 -3.38 7.63 -12.01
C HIS A 76 -3.81 9.04 -11.60
N LEU A 77 -2.89 10.01 -11.64
CA LEU A 77 -3.14 11.39 -11.19
C LEU A 77 -4.30 12.08 -11.92
N SER A 78 -4.53 11.77 -13.20
CA SER A 78 -5.66 12.35 -13.95
C SER A 78 -7.04 11.96 -13.37
N LEU A 79 -7.10 10.89 -12.59
CA LEU A 79 -8.34 10.39 -11.96
C LEU A 79 -8.53 10.91 -10.53
N TRP A 80 -7.59 11.73 -10.03
CA TRP A 80 -7.66 12.28 -8.67
C TRP A 80 -8.97 13.02 -8.38
N LYS A 81 -9.40 13.91 -9.28
CA LYS A 81 -10.64 14.67 -9.11
C LYS A 81 -11.87 13.77 -9.12
N GLN A 82 -11.88 12.73 -9.96
CA GLN A 82 -12.96 11.75 -9.99
C GLN A 82 -13.02 10.97 -8.67
N PHE A 83 -11.88 10.54 -8.16
CA PHE A 83 -11.79 9.86 -6.88
C PHE A 83 -12.25 10.75 -5.72
N MET A 84 -11.79 12.00 -5.67
CA MET A 84 -12.17 12.97 -4.62
C MET A 84 -13.67 13.35 -4.63
N ALA A 85 -14.38 13.10 -5.72
CA ALA A 85 -15.83 13.31 -5.81
C ALA A 85 -16.65 12.16 -5.21
N ILE A 86 -16.02 11.04 -4.83
CA ILE A 86 -16.71 9.90 -4.23
C ILE A 86 -17.06 10.22 -2.78
N ASP A 87 -18.33 10.06 -2.43
CA ASP A 87 -18.79 10.18 -1.04
C ASP A 87 -18.41 8.92 -0.24
N LEU A 88 -17.23 8.94 0.35
CA LEU A 88 -16.68 7.83 1.14
C LEU A 88 -17.53 7.52 2.39
N SER A 89 -18.33 8.47 2.86
CA SER A 89 -19.17 8.28 4.07
C SER A 89 -20.24 7.20 3.87
N LYS A 90 -20.68 6.96 2.63
CA LYS A 90 -21.62 5.90 2.25
C LYS A 90 -21.06 4.49 2.44
N TYR A 91 -19.75 4.38 2.52
CA TYR A 91 -19.02 3.12 2.66
C TYR A 91 -18.47 2.91 4.06
N ASP A 92 -18.93 3.68 5.06
CA ASP A 92 -18.37 3.69 6.43
C ASP A 92 -16.87 3.99 6.47
N LEU A 93 -16.42 4.83 5.54
CA LEU A 93 -15.06 5.32 5.46
C LEU A 93 -15.00 6.79 5.84
N GLU A 94 -13.85 7.20 6.36
CA GLU A 94 -13.56 8.60 6.64
C GLU A 94 -12.14 8.97 6.22
N VAL A 95 -11.97 10.22 5.83
CA VAL A 95 -10.68 10.77 5.45
C VAL A 95 -9.90 11.12 6.71
N LYS A 96 -8.69 10.60 6.81
CA LYS A 96 -7.75 10.92 7.90
C LYS A 96 -6.91 12.16 7.55
N ARG A 97 -6.41 12.22 6.32
CA ARG A 97 -5.62 13.37 5.80
C ARG A 97 -5.66 13.42 4.29
N VAL A 98 -5.43 14.60 3.74
CA VAL A 98 -5.22 14.84 2.30
C VAL A 98 -3.96 15.67 2.14
N LEU A 99 -3.12 15.30 1.19
CA LEU A 99 -1.92 16.03 0.79
C LEU A 99 -1.98 16.26 -0.72
N GLU A 100 -2.03 17.53 -1.14
CA GLU A 100 -2.10 17.92 -2.54
C GLU A 100 -0.95 18.86 -2.90
N GLY A 101 -0.50 18.74 -4.14
CA GLY A 101 0.46 19.69 -4.72
C GLY A 101 1.84 19.67 -4.06
N PHE A 102 2.31 18.51 -3.65
CA PHE A 102 3.64 18.37 -3.07
C PHE A 102 4.71 18.55 -4.17
N PRO A 103 5.29 19.76 -4.33
CA PRO A 103 6.23 20.03 -5.44
C PRO A 103 7.54 19.25 -5.31
N ASN A 104 7.80 18.64 -4.15
CA ASN A 104 9.04 17.92 -3.85
C ASN A 104 8.83 16.42 -3.61
N HIS A 105 7.61 15.90 -3.78
CA HIS A 105 7.33 14.48 -3.69
C HIS A 105 6.89 13.96 -5.05
N ASP A 106 7.54 12.90 -5.50
CA ASP A 106 7.31 12.25 -6.79
C ASP A 106 5.90 11.63 -6.93
N TYR A 107 5.07 11.68 -5.88
CA TYR A 107 3.75 11.07 -5.79
C TYR A 107 2.56 12.00 -6.13
N GLY A 108 2.76 13.24 -6.54
CA GLY A 108 1.64 14.14 -6.86
C GLY A 108 0.74 14.42 -5.66
N ASN A 109 -0.35 13.67 -5.49
CA ASN A 109 -1.31 13.81 -4.39
C ASN A 109 -1.42 12.51 -3.59
N MET A 110 -1.86 12.62 -2.33
CA MET A 110 -2.09 11.47 -1.46
C MET A 110 -3.30 11.73 -0.55
N ILE A 111 -4.05 10.69 -0.25
CA ILE A 111 -5.10 10.69 0.77
C ILE A 111 -4.98 9.46 1.64
N SER A 112 -5.08 9.64 2.96
CA SER A 112 -5.20 8.54 3.91
C SER A 112 -6.65 8.36 4.31
N ILE A 113 -7.15 7.13 4.20
CA ILE A 113 -8.54 6.76 4.46
C ILE A 113 -8.56 5.66 5.51
N LYS A 114 -9.48 5.74 6.46
CA LYS A 114 -9.71 4.69 7.45
C LYS A 114 -11.19 4.30 7.52
N MET A 115 -11.47 3.16 8.12
CA MET A 115 -12.84 2.78 8.47
C MET A 115 -13.29 3.59 9.68
N LYS A 116 -14.56 4.01 9.70
CA LYS A 116 -15.17 4.65 10.88
C LYS A 116 -15.08 3.75 12.11
N ASN A 117 -14.90 4.37 13.28
CA ASN A 117 -14.82 3.69 14.57
C ASN A 117 -13.65 2.67 14.72
N ILE A 118 -12.62 2.81 13.89
CA ILE A 118 -11.38 2.05 13.98
C ILE A 118 -10.25 2.99 14.43
N SER A 119 -9.20 2.43 15.06
CA SER A 119 -8.01 3.19 15.46
C SER A 119 -7.43 3.99 14.30
N ASP A 120 -6.97 5.19 14.59
CA ASP A 120 -6.27 6.06 13.63
C ASP A 120 -4.97 5.46 13.09
N ASP A 121 -4.46 4.41 13.75
CA ASP A 121 -3.27 3.68 13.32
C ASP A 121 -3.52 2.70 12.17
N TYR A 122 -4.80 2.48 11.78
CA TYR A 122 -5.17 1.52 10.73
C TYR A 122 -5.83 2.24 9.56
N TYR A 123 -5.08 2.48 8.49
CA TYR A 123 -5.54 3.24 7.34
C TYR A 123 -4.98 2.69 6.02
N CYS A 124 -5.54 3.17 4.94
CA CYS A 124 -5.06 2.97 3.58
C CYS A 124 -4.56 4.30 3.03
N ASP A 125 -3.34 4.34 2.52
CA ASP A 125 -2.82 5.45 1.75
C ASP A 125 -3.10 5.22 0.26
N ILE A 126 -3.75 6.21 -0.37
CA ILE A 126 -3.99 6.22 -1.81
C ILE A 126 -3.16 7.34 -2.41
N TYR A 127 -2.20 6.94 -3.22
CA TYR A 127 -1.32 7.85 -3.98
C TYR A 127 -1.92 8.11 -5.36
N ALA A 128 -1.79 9.34 -5.83
CA ALA A 128 -2.11 9.69 -7.21
C ALA A 128 -0.81 10.04 -7.96
N ASN A 129 -0.39 9.15 -8.84
CA ASN A 129 0.89 9.25 -9.53
C ASN A 129 0.66 9.57 -11.02
N PRO A 130 1.41 10.52 -11.62
CA PRO A 130 1.36 10.76 -13.05
C PRO A 130 1.94 9.61 -13.89
N ALA A 131 2.81 8.78 -13.27
CA ALA A 131 3.33 7.56 -13.87
C ALA A 131 2.45 6.38 -13.45
N PHE A 132 1.79 5.72 -14.41
CA PHE A 132 0.92 4.58 -14.14
C PHE A 132 1.34 3.39 -15.01
N PRO A 133 1.74 2.26 -14.41
CA PRO A 133 2.28 1.13 -15.15
C PRO A 133 1.20 0.33 -15.87
N ILE A 134 1.60 -0.50 -16.83
CA ILE A 134 0.76 -1.60 -17.29
C ILE A 134 0.53 -2.53 -16.10
N LEU A 135 -0.69 -3.01 -15.95
CA LEU A 135 -1.07 -3.86 -14.82
C LEU A 135 -1.12 -5.33 -15.22
N GLU A 136 -0.83 -6.18 -14.25
CA GLU A 136 -1.14 -7.60 -14.21
C GLU A 136 -1.82 -7.92 -12.87
N LYS A 137 -2.14 -9.18 -12.61
CA LYS A 137 -2.75 -9.60 -11.35
C LYS A 137 -1.79 -10.46 -10.55
N ALA A 138 -1.79 -10.27 -9.23
CA ALA A 138 -1.12 -11.14 -8.28
C ALA A 138 -2.08 -11.57 -7.18
N LYS A 139 -1.84 -12.77 -6.65
CA LYS A 139 -2.69 -13.36 -5.62
C LYS A 139 -2.14 -13.07 -4.23
N MET A 140 -2.99 -12.53 -3.35
CA MET A 140 -2.70 -12.30 -1.94
C MET A 140 -3.90 -12.76 -1.11
N ASN A 141 -3.67 -13.62 -0.11
CA ASN A 141 -4.73 -14.17 0.76
C ASN A 141 -5.96 -14.69 -0.03
N ASN A 142 -5.72 -15.50 -1.08
CA ASN A 142 -6.73 -16.09 -1.97
C ASN A 142 -7.54 -15.09 -2.83
N LYS A 143 -7.26 -13.81 -2.80
CA LYS A 143 -7.86 -12.78 -3.65
C LYS A 143 -6.81 -12.24 -4.64
N GLU A 144 -7.25 -11.85 -5.84
CA GLU A 144 -6.39 -11.23 -6.85
C GLU A 144 -6.48 -9.71 -6.75
N TYR A 145 -5.31 -9.06 -6.79
CA TYR A 145 -5.18 -7.61 -6.82
C TYR A 145 -4.38 -7.17 -8.05
N PRO A 146 -4.70 -6.00 -8.62
CA PRO A 146 -3.88 -5.40 -9.65
C PRO A 146 -2.50 -5.04 -9.10
N VAL A 147 -1.46 -5.34 -9.86
CA VAL A 147 -0.06 -5.01 -9.55
C VAL A 147 0.63 -4.48 -10.80
N PRO A 148 1.72 -3.73 -10.68
CA PRO A 148 2.54 -3.36 -11.83
C PRO A 148 3.02 -4.60 -12.60
N LYS A 149 3.01 -4.56 -13.92
CA LYS A 149 3.60 -5.62 -14.74
C LYS A 149 5.06 -5.82 -14.36
N ASN A 150 5.48 -7.08 -14.22
CA ASN A 150 6.78 -7.46 -13.69
C ASN A 150 7.04 -6.91 -12.27
N PRO A 151 6.20 -7.25 -11.28
CA PRO A 151 6.25 -6.64 -9.95
C PRO A 151 7.60 -6.88 -9.26
N GLY A 152 8.30 -7.98 -9.57
CA GLY A 152 9.63 -8.23 -9.07
C GLY A 152 10.67 -7.20 -9.52
N LEU A 153 10.59 -6.73 -10.77
CA LEU A 153 11.45 -5.65 -11.27
C LEU A 153 11.09 -4.31 -10.61
N TYR A 154 9.81 -4.03 -10.50
CA TYR A 154 9.30 -2.83 -9.84
C TYR A 154 9.79 -2.76 -8.37
N LEU A 155 9.65 -3.85 -7.60
CA LEU A 155 10.13 -3.95 -6.24
C LEU A 155 11.66 -3.83 -6.13
N THR A 156 12.41 -4.34 -7.13
CA THR A 156 13.87 -4.17 -7.15
C THR A 156 14.26 -2.70 -7.30
N GLN A 157 13.51 -1.94 -8.08
CA GLN A 157 13.72 -0.50 -8.22
C GLN A 157 13.39 0.26 -6.92
N LEU A 158 12.29 -0.13 -6.23
CA LEU A 158 11.89 0.51 -4.98
C LEU A 158 12.81 0.17 -3.80
N TYR A 159 13.13 -1.11 -3.63
CA TYR A 159 13.71 -1.65 -2.40
C TYR A 159 15.08 -2.34 -2.59
N GLY A 160 15.58 -2.41 -3.84
CA GLY A 160 16.81 -3.16 -4.11
C GLY A 160 16.63 -4.65 -3.92
N ASN A 161 17.38 -5.27 -3.01
CA ASN A 161 17.25 -6.71 -2.73
C ASN A 161 16.06 -7.01 -1.80
N TRP A 162 14.85 -6.80 -2.28
CA TRP A 162 13.60 -6.96 -1.55
C TRP A 162 13.26 -8.40 -1.13
N ARG A 163 13.90 -9.39 -1.74
CA ARG A 163 13.65 -10.81 -1.41
C ARG A 163 14.16 -11.22 -0.05
N ILE A 164 15.18 -10.51 0.45
CA ILE A 164 15.76 -10.74 1.79
C ILE A 164 15.19 -9.71 2.74
N PRO A 165 14.43 -10.13 3.79
CA PRO A 165 13.98 -9.20 4.83
C PRO A 165 15.17 -8.47 5.44
N SER A 166 15.03 -7.18 5.69
CA SER A 166 16.08 -6.32 6.25
C SER A 166 15.47 -5.52 7.39
N ASP A 167 16.21 -5.43 8.51
CA ASP A 167 15.84 -4.60 9.67
C ASP A 167 16.01 -3.09 9.39
N ARG A 168 16.59 -2.74 8.24
CA ARG A 168 16.70 -1.34 7.84
C ARG A 168 15.36 -0.87 7.34
N HIS A 169 14.80 0.13 8.03
CA HIS A 169 13.62 0.83 7.56
C HIS A 169 13.82 1.27 6.11
N ALA A 170 13.05 0.70 5.21
CA ALA A 170 13.13 0.95 3.77
C ALA A 170 12.85 2.42 3.42
N SER A 171 12.25 3.19 4.35
CA SER A 171 11.90 4.60 4.18
C SER A 171 13.06 5.51 3.75
N THR A 172 14.29 5.23 4.19
CA THR A 172 15.44 6.08 3.83
C THR A 172 15.96 5.85 2.40
N ASN A 173 15.78 4.65 1.85
CA ASN A 173 16.13 4.36 0.45
C ASN A 173 14.96 4.63 -0.50
N PHE A 174 13.72 4.52 -0.01
CA PHE A 174 12.49 4.77 -0.75
C PHE A 174 12.46 6.20 -1.32
N HIS A 175 12.72 7.21 -0.50
CA HIS A 175 12.75 8.61 -0.95
C HIS A 175 13.92 8.95 -1.88
N ARG A 176 15.07 8.29 -1.74
CA ARG A 176 16.23 8.50 -2.63
C ARG A 176 16.06 7.81 -3.98
N ASN A 177 15.45 6.63 -4.02
CA ASN A 177 15.31 5.85 -5.24
C ASN A 177 14.12 6.30 -6.08
N ASN A 178 13.09 6.89 -5.49
CA ASN A 178 11.91 7.33 -6.23
C ASN A 178 12.20 8.45 -7.23
N GLY A 179 13.04 9.41 -6.88
CA GLY A 179 13.50 10.43 -7.86
C GLY A 179 14.24 9.83 -9.06
N LEU A 180 15.02 8.76 -8.82
CA LEU A 180 15.72 8.02 -9.87
C LEU A 180 14.78 7.10 -10.67
N ILE A 181 13.79 6.50 -10.03
CA ILE A 181 12.81 5.60 -10.66
C ILE A 181 11.93 6.40 -11.60
N LEU A 182 11.36 7.53 -11.16
CA LEU A 182 10.52 8.37 -12.00
C LEU A 182 11.30 9.01 -13.15
N SER A 183 12.58 9.38 -12.96
CA SER A 183 13.42 9.88 -14.04
C SER A 183 13.75 8.78 -15.06
N ASN A 184 13.95 7.55 -14.65
CA ASN A 184 14.19 6.42 -15.54
C ASN A 184 12.89 5.90 -16.19
N TYR A 185 11.76 5.95 -15.48
CA TYR A 185 10.44 5.71 -16.06
C TYR A 185 10.12 6.79 -17.10
N LYS A 186 10.34 8.06 -16.81
CA LYS A 186 10.15 9.13 -17.79
C LYS A 186 10.95 8.88 -19.08
N LYS A 187 12.21 8.48 -18.98
CA LYS A 187 13.04 8.13 -20.15
C LYS A 187 12.55 6.91 -20.94
N ASN A 188 11.97 5.92 -20.27
CA ASN A 188 11.43 4.72 -20.92
C ASN A 188 9.97 4.88 -21.35
N TRP A 189 9.24 5.84 -20.79
CA TRP A 189 7.83 6.13 -21.09
C TRP A 189 7.67 7.02 -22.32
N ASP A 190 8.61 7.92 -22.59
CA ASP A 190 8.61 8.71 -23.84
C ASP A 190 8.68 7.81 -25.09
N LEU A 191 9.18 6.58 -24.96
CA LEU A 191 9.17 5.55 -26.02
C LEU A 191 7.83 4.80 -26.12
N ASN A 192 7.02 4.74 -25.05
CA ASN A 192 5.75 3.98 -25.02
C ASN A 192 4.51 4.88 -24.98
N TYR A 193 4.65 6.20 -24.82
CA TYR A 193 3.52 7.14 -24.73
C TYR A 193 2.66 7.18 -26.02
N ASN A 194 3.22 6.77 -27.13
CA ASN A 194 2.49 6.67 -28.40
C ASN A 194 1.50 5.49 -28.47
N ILE A 195 1.57 4.52 -27.57
CA ILE A 195 0.67 3.36 -27.56
C ILE A 195 -0.65 3.68 -26.86
N TYR A 196 -0.67 4.61 -25.89
CA TYR A 196 -1.85 4.99 -25.13
C TYR A 196 -2.79 6.00 -25.79
N ARG A 197 -2.38 6.63 -26.91
CA ARG A 197 -3.27 7.50 -27.70
C ARG A 197 -4.38 6.74 -28.45
N CYS A 198 -4.37 5.42 -28.44
CA CYS A 198 -5.33 4.61 -29.20
C CYS A 198 -6.51 4.08 -28.34
N PHE A 199 -6.62 4.41 -27.07
CA PHE A 199 -7.66 3.89 -26.18
C PHE A 199 -8.48 4.92 -25.43
N PHE A 200 -8.49 6.20 -25.90
CA PHE A 200 -9.45 7.21 -25.46
C PHE A 200 -10.05 7.94 -26.65
#